data_79b578b8c4c7b911851316f6c95e9e0e
#
_entry.id   79b578b8c4c7b911851316f6c95e9e0e
#
_cell.length_a   1.000
_cell.length_b   1.000
_cell.length_c   1.000
_cell.angle_alpha   90.00
_cell.angle_beta   90.00
_cell.angle_gamma   90.00
#
_symmetry.space_group_name_H-M   'P 1'
#
loop_
_entity.id
_entity.type
_entity.pdbx_description
1 polymer ?
#
loop_
_entity_poly.entity_id
_entity_poly.type
_entity_poly.pdbx_seq_one_letter_code
_entity_poly.pdbx_strand_id
1 'polypeptide(L)'
;MSSSKSHSRRPWWSTLGIYVGLSLAAFIMVIPLLFSFVMAFKSPQDFASHSPFALPSPPSLASFQAILTGRVNFGDAIITTLLVVVVMVVGQLVSSVLAAYAFARIEFPGREVIFWLFLGTMMIPASVLVIPLYLMMAKMGLNNTFWGIVLPFVFASPYAVFLLRQSFRQIPQEIIDAATMDGAGQMRILFSIVVPVSKPIISTLVLITVVSQWNSFMWPRIIAATRPRVLTVATAALQSQYNANWTYVMAATTIALVPLIALFIVFQRHIVESIALTGIK
;
A
#
# COMPACT_ATOMS: atom_id res chain seq x y z
N MET A 1 28.43 42.22 -12.35
CA MET A 1 29.22 41.04 -12.72
C MET A 1 28.31 39.84 -12.73
N SER A 2 27.76 39.48 -13.89
CA SER A 2 26.87 38.33 -14.05
C SER A 2 27.70 37.08 -14.29
N SER A 3 27.74 36.18 -13.33
CA SER A 3 28.35 34.86 -13.47
C SER A 3 27.43 33.98 -14.31
N SER A 4 27.70 33.87 -15.60
CA SER A 4 27.11 32.92 -16.52
C SER A 4 27.54 31.52 -16.07
N LYS A 5 26.63 30.77 -15.38
CA LYS A 5 26.80 29.34 -15.13
C LYS A 5 26.76 28.63 -16.49
N SER A 6 27.92 28.30 -17.05
CA SER A 6 28.03 27.44 -18.23
C SER A 6 27.44 26.08 -17.89
N HIS A 7 26.29 25.74 -18.48
CA HIS A 7 25.80 24.36 -18.50
C HIS A 7 26.77 23.52 -19.33
N SER A 8 27.78 22.92 -18.70
CA SER A 8 28.63 21.93 -19.33
C SER A 8 27.73 20.78 -19.82
N ARG A 9 27.55 20.69 -21.13
CA ARG A 9 26.84 19.57 -21.76
C ARG A 9 27.59 18.28 -21.39
N ARG A 10 26.99 17.41 -20.61
CA ARG A 10 27.58 16.10 -20.30
C ARG A 10 27.90 15.39 -21.62
N PRO A 11 29.07 14.80 -21.75
CA PRO A 11 29.43 14.08 -22.96
C PRO A 11 28.51 12.91 -23.21
N TRP A 12 28.15 12.64 -24.45
CA TRP A 12 27.16 11.65 -24.85
C TRP A 12 27.43 10.23 -24.30
N TRP A 13 28.70 9.85 -24.16
CA TRP A 13 29.10 8.56 -23.56
C TRP A 13 28.74 8.43 -22.08
N SER A 14 28.79 9.52 -21.32
CA SER A 14 28.32 9.47 -19.90
C SER A 14 26.81 9.27 -19.83
N THR A 15 26.06 9.86 -20.75
CA THR A 15 24.62 9.67 -20.89
C THR A 15 24.31 8.23 -21.31
N LEU A 16 25.06 7.68 -22.29
CA LEU A 16 24.94 6.29 -22.71
C LEU A 16 25.24 5.32 -21.56
N GLY A 17 26.31 5.56 -20.79
CA GLY A 17 26.66 4.74 -19.62
C GLY A 17 25.56 4.72 -18.56
N ILE A 18 24.91 5.87 -18.32
CA ILE A 18 23.76 5.95 -17.41
C ILE A 18 22.59 5.11 -17.92
N TYR A 19 22.23 5.23 -19.21
CA TYR A 19 21.12 4.45 -19.77
C TYR A 19 21.39 2.95 -19.77
N VAL A 20 22.60 2.53 -20.08
CA VAL A 20 23.02 1.11 -20.01
C VAL A 20 22.91 0.61 -18.57
N GLY A 21 23.44 1.36 -17.60
CA GLY A 21 23.35 1.00 -16.18
C GLY A 21 21.92 0.90 -15.68
N LEU A 22 21.06 1.87 -16.03
CA LEU A 22 19.63 1.86 -15.66
C LEU A 22 18.88 0.71 -16.32
N SER A 23 19.16 0.43 -17.60
CA SER A 23 18.52 -0.69 -18.32
C SER A 23 18.93 -2.03 -17.74
N LEU A 24 20.20 -2.22 -17.39
CA LEU A 24 20.69 -3.42 -16.74
C LEU A 24 20.05 -3.61 -15.35
N ALA A 25 19.98 -2.55 -14.55
CA ALA A 25 19.32 -2.59 -13.25
C ALA A 25 17.84 -2.93 -13.38
N ALA A 26 17.13 -2.30 -14.32
CA ALA A 26 15.73 -2.60 -14.61
C ALA A 26 15.52 -4.07 -15.04
N PHE A 27 16.39 -4.58 -15.91
CA PHE A 27 16.36 -5.97 -16.36
C PHE A 27 16.54 -6.95 -15.19
N ILE A 28 17.53 -6.73 -14.32
CA ILE A 28 17.77 -7.55 -13.13
C ILE A 28 16.55 -7.54 -12.19
N MET A 29 15.88 -6.39 -12.02
CA MET A 29 14.68 -6.28 -11.18
C MET A 29 13.45 -7.00 -11.77
N VAL A 30 13.36 -7.10 -13.09
CA VAL A 30 12.23 -7.73 -13.79
C VAL A 30 12.38 -9.26 -13.87
N ILE A 31 13.62 -9.79 -13.85
CA ILE A 31 13.87 -11.24 -13.96
C ILE A 31 13.03 -12.08 -12.97
N PRO A 32 13.03 -11.81 -11.64
CA PRO A 32 12.24 -12.63 -10.71
C PRO A 32 10.73 -12.56 -10.97
N LEU A 33 10.22 -11.44 -11.47
CA LEU A 33 8.81 -11.31 -11.85
C LEU A 33 8.49 -12.14 -13.09
N LEU A 34 9.34 -12.08 -14.13
CA LEU A 34 9.22 -12.90 -15.33
C LEU A 34 9.33 -14.39 -15.00
N PHE A 35 10.25 -14.76 -14.13
CA PHE A 35 10.39 -16.13 -13.66
C PHE A 35 9.11 -16.62 -12.97
N SER A 36 8.57 -15.84 -12.03
CA SER A 36 7.30 -16.15 -11.36
C SER A 36 6.16 -16.32 -12.37
N PHE A 37 6.06 -15.41 -13.34
CA PHE A 37 5.05 -15.47 -14.39
C PHE A 37 5.19 -16.72 -15.28
N VAL A 38 6.38 -17.01 -15.77
CA VAL A 38 6.65 -18.20 -16.60
C VAL A 38 6.35 -19.49 -15.83
N MET A 39 6.78 -19.58 -14.57
CA MET A 39 6.52 -20.73 -13.71
C MET A 39 5.03 -20.94 -13.42
N ALA A 40 4.23 -19.88 -13.34
CA ALA A 40 2.79 -19.95 -13.11
C ALA A 40 2.05 -20.72 -14.24
N PHE A 41 2.60 -20.72 -15.45
CA PHE A 41 2.04 -21.43 -16.60
C PHE A 41 2.58 -22.83 -16.79
N LYS A 42 3.46 -23.34 -15.91
CA LYS A 42 3.84 -24.74 -15.90
C LYS A 42 2.77 -25.61 -15.26
N SER A 43 2.53 -26.80 -15.85
CA SER A 43 1.77 -27.83 -15.14
C SER A 43 2.61 -28.44 -14.01
N PRO A 44 2.00 -29.01 -12.95
CA PRO A 44 2.72 -29.74 -11.92
C PRO A 44 3.63 -30.86 -12.44
N GLN A 45 3.20 -31.54 -13.53
CA GLN A 45 3.96 -32.58 -14.18
C GLN A 45 5.18 -32.03 -14.92
N ASP A 46 4.99 -30.93 -15.66
CA ASP A 46 6.09 -30.26 -16.39
C ASP A 46 7.14 -29.71 -15.39
N PHE A 47 6.69 -29.19 -14.25
CA PHE A 47 7.60 -28.77 -13.18
C PHE A 47 8.41 -29.91 -12.57
N ALA A 48 7.80 -31.08 -12.39
CA ALA A 48 8.46 -32.25 -11.82
C ALA A 48 9.46 -32.93 -12.78
N SER A 49 9.23 -32.82 -14.11
CA SER A 49 10.01 -33.53 -15.14
C SER A 49 11.09 -32.66 -15.81
N HIS A 50 10.99 -31.34 -15.72
CA HIS A 50 11.90 -30.42 -16.40
C HIS A 50 12.51 -29.39 -15.44
N SER A 51 13.64 -28.80 -15.84
CA SER A 51 14.28 -27.71 -15.07
C SER A 51 13.30 -26.59 -14.76
N PRO A 52 13.35 -26.01 -13.55
CA PRO A 52 12.56 -24.82 -13.20
C PRO A 52 12.73 -23.64 -14.18
N PHE A 53 13.91 -23.53 -14.81
CA PHE A 53 14.19 -22.46 -15.77
C PHE A 53 13.74 -22.75 -17.20
N ALA A 54 13.32 -23.99 -17.50
CA ALA A 54 12.79 -24.32 -18.82
C ALA A 54 11.44 -23.62 -19.04
N LEU A 55 11.14 -23.24 -20.28
CA LEU A 55 9.84 -22.71 -20.64
C LEU A 55 8.75 -23.78 -20.50
N PRO A 56 7.50 -23.39 -20.15
CA PRO A 56 6.40 -24.34 -20.02
C PRO A 56 6.11 -25.04 -21.36
N SER A 57 5.98 -26.38 -21.33
CA SER A 57 5.72 -27.18 -22.54
C SER A 57 4.76 -28.33 -22.24
N PRO A 58 3.49 -28.22 -22.65
CA PRO A 58 2.79 -27.04 -23.17
C PRO A 58 2.45 -26.03 -22.03
N PRO A 59 2.23 -24.72 -22.32
CA PRO A 59 1.69 -23.79 -21.36
C PRO A 59 0.32 -24.27 -20.84
N SER A 60 0.13 -24.19 -19.51
CA SER A 60 -1.05 -24.73 -18.83
C SER A 60 -1.64 -23.72 -17.84
N LEU A 61 -2.97 -23.67 -17.78
CA LEU A 61 -3.72 -22.93 -16.76
C LEU A 61 -4.11 -23.80 -15.55
N ALA A 62 -3.65 -25.04 -15.50
CA ALA A 62 -4.02 -26.00 -14.46
C ALA A 62 -3.72 -25.48 -13.03
N SER A 63 -2.57 -24.81 -12.85
CA SER A 63 -2.22 -24.21 -11.55
C SER A 63 -3.19 -23.11 -11.14
N PHE A 64 -3.62 -22.26 -12.06
CA PHE A 64 -4.61 -21.21 -11.80
C PHE A 64 -5.99 -21.80 -11.46
N GLN A 65 -6.45 -22.78 -12.22
CA GLN A 65 -7.71 -23.47 -11.95
C GLN A 65 -7.69 -24.16 -10.59
N ALA A 66 -6.61 -24.88 -10.28
CA ALA A 66 -6.48 -25.61 -9.02
C ALA A 66 -6.52 -24.69 -7.78
N ILE A 67 -5.91 -23.50 -7.83
CA ILE A 67 -5.95 -22.57 -6.69
C ILE A 67 -7.29 -21.85 -6.56
N LEU A 68 -7.98 -21.57 -7.66
CA LEU A 68 -9.30 -20.90 -7.63
C LEU A 68 -10.41 -21.83 -7.16
N THR A 69 -10.36 -23.13 -7.54
CA THR A 69 -11.38 -24.14 -7.18
C THR A 69 -10.96 -25.02 -5.99
N GLY A 70 -9.73 -24.87 -5.51
CA GLY A 70 -9.14 -25.71 -4.47
C GLY A 70 -9.60 -25.38 -3.06
N ARG A 71 -9.14 -26.19 -2.08
CA ARG A 71 -9.48 -26.05 -0.65
C ARG A 71 -9.11 -24.71 -0.02
N VAL A 72 -8.10 -24.02 -0.56
CA VAL A 72 -7.67 -22.69 -0.04
C VAL A 72 -8.66 -21.60 -0.40
N ASN A 73 -9.53 -21.85 -1.41
CA ASN A 73 -10.49 -20.87 -1.93
C ASN A 73 -9.85 -19.50 -2.17
N PHE A 74 -8.89 -19.48 -3.10
CA PHE A 74 -8.08 -18.29 -3.38
C PHE A 74 -8.93 -17.11 -3.89
N GLY A 75 -10.08 -17.38 -4.51
CA GLY A 75 -11.05 -16.38 -4.92
C GLY A 75 -11.59 -15.56 -3.73
N ASP A 76 -11.97 -16.25 -2.64
CA ASP A 76 -12.42 -15.57 -1.40
C ASP A 76 -11.30 -14.72 -0.80
N ALA A 77 -10.04 -15.18 -0.89
CA ALA A 77 -8.92 -14.42 -0.37
C ALA A 77 -8.67 -13.12 -1.16
N ILE A 78 -8.86 -13.14 -2.48
CA ILE A 78 -8.81 -11.93 -3.32
C ILE A 78 -9.89 -10.93 -2.88
N ILE A 79 -11.15 -11.40 -2.78
CA ILE A 79 -12.29 -10.57 -2.37
C ILE A 79 -12.07 -10.01 -0.96
N THR A 80 -11.66 -10.85 -0.03
CA THR A 80 -11.36 -10.42 1.35
C THR A 80 -10.29 -9.34 1.38
N THR A 81 -9.21 -9.51 0.62
CA THR A 81 -8.12 -8.50 0.56
C THR A 81 -8.62 -7.19 -0.03
N LEU A 82 -9.37 -7.24 -1.12
CA LEU A 82 -9.96 -6.04 -1.72
C LEU A 82 -10.87 -5.30 -0.74
N LEU A 83 -11.74 -6.02 -0.03
CA LEU A 83 -12.62 -5.43 0.98
C LEU A 83 -11.82 -4.82 2.14
N VAL A 84 -10.80 -5.52 2.65
CA VAL A 84 -9.90 -4.99 3.70
C VAL A 84 -9.25 -3.71 3.22
N VAL A 85 -8.66 -3.71 2.01
CA VAL A 85 -8.00 -2.53 1.45
C VAL A 85 -8.97 -1.36 1.31
N VAL A 86 -10.16 -1.57 0.75
CA VAL A 86 -11.16 -0.51 0.56
C VAL A 86 -11.60 0.08 1.90
N VAL A 87 -11.97 -0.78 2.86
CA VAL A 87 -12.43 -0.33 4.19
C VAL A 87 -11.31 0.41 4.94
N MET A 88 -10.08 -0.09 4.85
CA MET A 88 -8.92 0.55 5.48
C MET A 88 -8.59 1.91 4.84
N VAL A 89 -8.60 1.99 3.51
CA VAL A 89 -8.36 3.26 2.80
C VAL A 89 -9.42 4.28 3.19
N VAL A 90 -10.69 3.93 3.10
CA VAL A 90 -11.79 4.86 3.42
C VAL A 90 -11.73 5.27 4.90
N GLY A 91 -11.65 4.31 5.80
CA GLY A 91 -11.65 4.57 7.24
C GLY A 91 -10.44 5.40 7.70
N GLN A 92 -9.23 5.00 7.30
CA GLN A 92 -8.01 5.74 7.67
C GLN A 92 -7.97 7.13 7.02
N LEU A 93 -8.36 7.23 5.74
CA LEU A 93 -8.29 8.52 5.05
C LEU A 93 -9.28 9.52 5.65
N VAL A 94 -10.55 9.13 5.80
CA VAL A 94 -11.58 10.02 6.34
C VAL A 94 -11.22 10.47 7.76
N SER A 95 -10.90 9.54 8.64
CA SER A 95 -10.55 9.87 10.03
C SER A 95 -9.23 10.66 10.14
N SER A 96 -8.22 10.36 9.30
CA SER A 96 -6.97 11.12 9.28
C SER A 96 -7.13 12.53 8.73
N VAL A 97 -7.97 12.74 7.71
CA VAL A 97 -8.28 14.07 7.15
C VAL A 97 -8.95 14.93 8.21
N LEU A 98 -9.96 14.38 8.90
CA LEU A 98 -10.67 15.09 9.97
C LEU A 98 -9.73 15.44 11.14
N ALA A 99 -8.94 14.47 11.61
CA ALA A 99 -7.97 14.70 12.69
C ALA A 99 -6.89 15.70 12.29
N ALA A 100 -6.33 15.57 11.09
CA ALA A 100 -5.30 16.48 10.59
C ALA A 100 -5.82 17.91 10.44
N TYR A 101 -7.06 18.07 9.99
CA TYR A 101 -7.70 19.38 9.90
C TYR A 101 -7.90 20.02 11.28
N ALA A 102 -8.39 19.24 12.25
CA ALA A 102 -8.52 19.70 13.62
C ALA A 102 -7.15 20.15 14.19
N PHE A 103 -6.10 19.36 14.02
CA PHE A 103 -4.74 19.70 14.49
C PHE A 103 -4.09 20.84 13.68
N ALA A 104 -4.51 21.11 12.44
CA ALA A 104 -3.93 22.16 11.62
C ALA A 104 -4.60 23.52 11.81
N ARG A 105 -5.95 23.55 11.92
CA ARG A 105 -6.78 24.75 11.73
C ARG A 105 -7.71 25.06 12.89
N ILE A 106 -8.05 24.11 13.73
CA ILE A 106 -8.93 24.34 14.88
C ILE A 106 -8.09 24.60 16.11
N GLU A 107 -8.42 25.67 16.83
CA GLU A 107 -7.81 25.98 18.12
C GLU A 107 -8.58 25.31 19.24
N PHE A 108 -7.90 24.48 20.02
CA PHE A 108 -8.43 23.85 21.21
C PHE A 108 -7.32 23.64 22.26
N PRO A 109 -7.65 23.63 23.55
CA PRO A 109 -6.66 23.46 24.60
C PRO A 109 -5.98 22.09 24.50
N GLY A 110 -4.66 22.06 24.62
CA GLY A 110 -3.87 20.83 24.56
C GLY A 110 -3.58 20.29 23.15
N ARG A 111 -3.99 21.00 22.08
CA ARG A 111 -3.82 20.57 20.67
C ARG A 111 -2.43 20.01 20.35
N GLU A 112 -1.37 20.74 20.69
CA GLU A 112 0.01 20.33 20.39
C GLU A 112 0.43 19.11 21.24
N VAL A 113 0.04 19.08 22.51
CA VAL A 113 0.37 17.94 23.40
C VAL A 113 -0.29 16.66 22.88
N ILE A 114 -1.58 16.72 22.57
CA ILE A 114 -2.33 15.55 22.03
C ILE A 114 -1.73 15.11 20.69
N PHE A 115 -1.37 16.06 19.82
CA PHE A 115 -0.74 15.74 18.55
C PHE A 115 0.60 15.00 18.74
N TRP A 116 1.48 15.50 19.62
CA TRP A 116 2.76 14.83 19.86
C TRP A 116 2.62 13.50 20.58
N LEU A 117 1.68 13.34 21.50
CA LEU A 117 1.36 12.05 22.11
C LEU A 117 0.86 11.05 21.06
N PHE A 118 -0.01 11.50 20.15
CA PHE A 118 -0.50 10.67 19.06
C PHE A 118 0.65 10.25 18.12
N LEU A 119 1.55 11.16 17.75
CA LEU A 119 2.74 10.80 16.97
C LEU A 119 3.68 9.87 17.75
N GLY A 120 3.80 10.05 19.07
CA GLY A 120 4.61 9.19 19.93
C GLY A 120 4.20 7.71 19.85
N THR A 121 2.96 7.40 19.51
CA THR A 121 2.52 6.00 19.31
C THR A 121 3.26 5.30 18.19
N MET A 122 3.79 6.03 17.18
CA MET A 122 4.60 5.44 16.10
C MET A 122 5.95 4.91 16.59
N MET A 123 6.43 5.35 17.76
CA MET A 123 7.69 4.85 18.32
C MET A 123 7.55 3.44 18.89
N ILE A 124 6.32 2.97 19.10
CA ILE A 124 6.07 1.63 19.60
C ILE A 124 6.14 0.65 18.41
N PRO A 125 7.07 -0.32 18.42
CA PRO A 125 7.15 -1.32 17.35
C PRO A 125 5.84 -2.11 17.24
N ALA A 126 5.31 -2.24 16.03
CA ALA A 126 4.04 -2.95 15.79
C ALA A 126 4.08 -4.41 16.30
N SER A 127 5.26 -5.06 16.26
CA SER A 127 5.45 -6.42 16.76
C SER A 127 5.17 -6.57 18.26
N VAL A 128 5.42 -5.55 19.07
CA VAL A 128 5.15 -5.55 20.50
C VAL A 128 3.65 -5.51 20.79
N LEU A 129 2.89 -4.83 19.93
CA LEU A 129 1.45 -4.65 20.07
C LEU A 129 0.62 -5.86 19.63
N VAL A 130 1.21 -6.83 18.92
CA VAL A 130 0.48 -7.98 18.35
C VAL A 130 -0.25 -8.79 19.42
N ILE A 131 0.44 -9.14 20.51
CA ILE A 131 -0.15 -9.98 21.59
C ILE A 131 -1.27 -9.22 22.33
N PRO A 132 -1.06 -7.97 22.82
CA PRO A 132 -2.15 -7.21 23.45
C PRO A 132 -3.36 -7.01 22.54
N LEU A 133 -3.14 -6.69 21.25
CA LEU A 133 -4.22 -6.53 20.28
C LEU A 133 -4.97 -7.82 20.04
N TYR A 134 -4.27 -8.96 19.91
CA TYR A 134 -4.90 -10.27 19.77
C TYR A 134 -5.79 -10.58 20.96
N LEU A 135 -5.29 -10.39 22.19
CA LEU A 135 -6.07 -10.65 23.40
C LEU A 135 -7.31 -9.75 23.49
N MET A 136 -7.18 -8.48 23.09
CA MET A 136 -8.29 -7.55 23.06
C MET A 136 -9.36 -7.99 22.05
N MET A 137 -8.97 -8.31 20.82
CA MET A 137 -9.89 -8.79 19.78
C MET A 137 -10.52 -10.14 20.16
N ALA A 138 -9.76 -11.03 20.79
CA ALA A 138 -10.28 -12.31 21.29
C ALA A 138 -11.36 -12.14 22.36
N LYS A 139 -11.15 -11.24 23.32
CA LYS A 139 -12.16 -10.91 24.35
C LYS A 139 -13.43 -10.29 23.74
N MET A 140 -13.30 -9.57 22.63
CA MET A 140 -14.43 -9.01 21.87
C MET A 140 -15.12 -10.05 20.98
N GLY A 141 -14.65 -11.30 20.91
CA GLY A 141 -15.19 -12.35 20.04
C GLY A 141 -14.92 -12.13 18.55
N LEU A 142 -13.90 -11.32 18.20
CA LEU A 142 -13.61 -10.94 16.83
C LEU A 142 -12.56 -11.84 16.15
N ASN A 143 -12.10 -12.91 16.79
CA ASN A 143 -11.21 -13.89 16.18
C ASN A 143 -11.86 -14.56 14.97
N ASN A 144 -11.09 -14.78 13.92
CA ASN A 144 -11.54 -15.37 12.66
C ASN A 144 -12.72 -14.59 12.04
N THR A 145 -12.73 -13.26 12.19
CA THR A 145 -13.71 -12.39 11.55
C THR A 145 -13.03 -11.33 10.70
N PHE A 146 -13.76 -10.78 9.73
CA PHE A 146 -13.31 -9.63 8.94
C PHE A 146 -13.00 -8.42 9.84
N TRP A 147 -13.85 -8.14 10.82
CA TRP A 147 -13.66 -7.01 11.74
C TRP A 147 -12.45 -7.17 12.65
N GLY A 148 -12.08 -8.40 13.00
CA GLY A 148 -10.84 -8.66 13.73
C GLY A 148 -9.59 -8.24 12.94
N ILE A 149 -9.63 -8.36 11.60
CA ILE A 149 -8.54 -7.89 10.74
C ILE A 149 -8.50 -6.37 10.69
N VAL A 150 -9.65 -5.71 10.56
CA VAL A 150 -9.79 -4.31 10.17
C VAL A 150 -9.84 -3.35 11.36
N LEU A 151 -10.61 -3.68 12.40
CA LEU A 151 -11.00 -2.76 13.47
C LEU A 151 -9.81 -2.09 14.19
N PRO A 152 -8.70 -2.78 14.51
CA PRO A 152 -7.58 -2.16 15.21
C PRO A 152 -6.88 -1.04 14.43
N PHE A 153 -7.03 -1.01 13.09
CA PHE A 153 -6.24 -0.15 12.22
C PHE A 153 -7.08 0.73 11.28
N VAL A 154 -8.41 0.64 11.32
CA VAL A 154 -9.30 1.34 10.37
C VAL A 154 -9.37 2.85 10.61
N PHE A 155 -9.00 3.30 11.80
CA PHE A 155 -9.04 4.71 12.16
C PHE A 155 -7.74 5.45 11.81
N ALA A 156 -7.69 6.73 12.14
CA ALA A 156 -6.63 7.65 11.79
C ALA A 156 -5.22 7.09 12.08
N SER A 157 -4.40 7.08 11.05
CA SER A 157 -2.98 6.71 11.17
C SER A 157 -2.16 7.93 11.59
N PRO A 158 -1.30 7.83 12.63
CA PRO A 158 -0.45 8.95 13.05
C PRO A 158 0.43 9.49 11.91
N TYR A 159 0.96 8.61 11.06
CA TYR A 159 1.72 8.99 9.88
C TYR A 159 0.88 9.82 8.89
N ALA A 160 -0.34 9.37 8.58
CA ALA A 160 -1.22 10.10 7.68
C ALA A 160 -1.64 11.46 8.26
N VAL A 161 -1.98 11.50 9.55
CA VAL A 161 -2.33 12.75 10.25
C VAL A 161 -1.15 13.74 10.23
N PHE A 162 0.06 13.26 10.46
CA PHE A 162 1.26 14.10 10.39
C PHE A 162 1.43 14.74 9.01
N LEU A 163 1.43 13.94 7.95
CA LEU A 163 1.64 14.43 6.58
C LEU A 163 0.52 15.39 6.15
N LEU A 164 -0.73 15.04 6.43
CA LEU A 164 -1.88 15.89 6.11
C LEU A 164 -1.83 17.21 6.89
N ARG A 165 -1.53 17.17 8.20
CA ARG A 165 -1.39 18.40 9.00
C ARG A 165 -0.33 19.31 8.42
N GLN A 166 0.83 18.78 8.01
CA GLN A 166 1.89 19.60 7.38
C GLN A 166 1.40 20.24 6.08
N SER A 167 0.71 19.48 5.23
CA SER A 167 0.14 20.00 3.99
C SER A 167 -0.94 21.06 4.24
N PHE A 168 -1.85 20.79 5.18
CA PHE A 168 -2.94 21.71 5.50
C PHE A 168 -2.43 23.05 6.07
N ARG A 169 -1.34 23.03 6.83
CA ARG A 169 -0.71 24.24 7.37
C ARG A 169 -0.02 25.10 6.33
N GLN A 170 0.32 24.54 5.15
CA GLN A 170 0.92 25.28 4.04
C GLN A 170 -0.10 26.11 3.25
N ILE A 171 -1.40 25.85 3.40
CA ILE A 171 -2.44 26.63 2.76
C ILE A 171 -2.47 28.02 3.42
N PRO A 172 -2.37 29.14 2.66
CA PRO A 172 -2.42 30.50 3.22
C PRO A 172 -3.66 30.72 4.07
N GLN A 173 -3.49 31.38 5.23
CA GLN A 173 -4.59 31.64 6.15
C GLN A 173 -5.64 32.55 5.55
N GLU A 174 -5.22 33.48 4.69
CA GLU A 174 -6.07 34.43 3.98
C GLU A 174 -7.19 33.76 3.18
N ILE A 175 -6.91 32.57 2.61
CA ILE A 175 -7.92 31.80 1.86
C ILE A 175 -8.98 31.25 2.83
N ILE A 176 -8.57 30.81 3.99
CA ILE A 176 -9.48 30.29 5.02
C ILE A 176 -10.32 31.42 5.62
N ASP A 177 -9.70 32.57 5.87
CA ASP A 177 -10.38 33.76 6.44
C ASP A 177 -11.40 34.31 5.44
N ALA A 178 -11.05 34.42 4.16
CA ALA A 178 -11.98 34.85 3.12
C ALA A 178 -13.21 33.94 3.05
N ALA A 179 -13.01 32.62 3.04
CA ALA A 179 -14.11 31.65 3.04
C ALA A 179 -14.99 31.76 4.30
N THR A 180 -14.37 32.06 5.44
CA THR A 180 -15.10 32.28 6.70
C THR A 180 -15.93 33.55 6.66
N MET A 181 -15.40 34.64 6.05
CA MET A 181 -16.14 35.90 5.81
C MET A 181 -17.32 35.70 4.87
N ASP A 182 -17.20 34.78 3.90
CA ASP A 182 -18.28 34.34 3.01
C ASP A 182 -19.30 33.42 3.70
N GLY A 183 -19.17 33.17 5.01
CA GLY A 183 -20.09 32.34 5.80
C GLY A 183 -19.88 30.84 5.67
N ALA A 184 -18.74 30.38 5.15
CA ALA A 184 -18.46 28.95 5.07
C ALA A 184 -18.13 28.36 6.45
N GLY A 185 -18.87 27.34 6.86
CA GLY A 185 -18.54 26.55 8.07
C GLY A 185 -17.32 25.65 7.87
N GLN A 186 -16.72 25.17 8.97
CA GLN A 186 -15.48 24.39 8.99
C GLN A 186 -15.49 23.17 8.06
N MET A 187 -16.60 22.42 7.99
CA MET A 187 -16.72 21.26 7.11
C MET A 187 -16.74 21.67 5.63
N ARG A 188 -17.39 22.80 5.30
CA ARG A 188 -17.38 23.33 3.93
C ARG A 188 -15.99 23.78 3.52
N ILE A 189 -15.25 24.45 4.38
CA ILE A 189 -13.85 24.84 4.15
C ILE A 189 -12.99 23.59 3.92
N LEU A 190 -13.13 22.58 4.79
CA LEU A 190 -12.39 21.32 4.68
C LEU A 190 -12.61 20.67 3.31
N PHE A 191 -13.88 20.38 2.94
CA PHE A 191 -14.16 19.60 1.74
C PHE A 191 -14.11 20.39 0.44
N SER A 192 -14.38 21.72 0.47
CA SER A 192 -14.39 22.53 -0.74
C SER A 192 -13.06 23.25 -1.03
N ILE A 193 -12.18 23.41 -0.04
CA ILE A 193 -10.91 24.13 -0.21
C ILE A 193 -9.72 23.21 0.15
N VAL A 194 -9.65 22.76 1.41
CA VAL A 194 -8.45 22.09 1.95
C VAL A 194 -8.21 20.74 1.27
N VAL A 195 -9.23 19.90 1.16
CA VAL A 195 -9.13 18.58 0.52
C VAL A 195 -8.77 18.70 -0.97
N PRO A 196 -9.42 19.55 -1.78
CA PRO A 196 -9.06 19.73 -3.19
C PRO A 196 -7.63 20.22 -3.40
N VAL A 197 -7.16 21.19 -2.62
CA VAL A 197 -5.79 21.70 -2.68
C VAL A 197 -4.77 20.63 -2.28
N SER A 198 -5.14 19.76 -1.35
CA SER A 198 -4.28 18.70 -0.82
C SER A 198 -4.39 17.37 -1.57
N LYS A 199 -5.05 17.31 -2.73
CA LYS A 199 -5.18 16.09 -3.55
C LYS A 199 -3.87 15.32 -3.78
N PRO A 200 -2.72 15.96 -4.06
CA PRO A 200 -1.48 15.23 -4.29
C PRO A 200 -1.05 14.38 -3.08
N ILE A 201 -1.04 14.97 -1.88
CA ILE A 201 -0.66 14.24 -0.66
C ILE A 201 -1.70 13.18 -0.29
N ILE A 202 -2.99 13.46 -0.48
CA ILE A 202 -4.07 12.50 -0.27
C ILE A 202 -3.90 11.29 -1.19
N SER A 203 -3.63 11.50 -2.48
CA SER A 203 -3.37 10.42 -3.43
C SER A 203 -2.17 9.57 -3.03
N THR A 204 -1.10 10.20 -2.53
CA THR A 204 0.08 9.50 -2.01
C THR A 204 -0.27 8.64 -0.79
N LEU A 205 -1.07 9.16 0.13
CA LEU A 205 -1.52 8.41 1.31
C LEU A 205 -2.43 7.23 0.95
N VAL A 206 -3.35 7.42 0.00
CA VAL A 206 -4.17 6.33 -0.55
C VAL A 206 -3.27 5.22 -1.09
N LEU A 207 -2.29 5.57 -1.91
CA LEU A 207 -1.36 4.60 -2.49
C LEU A 207 -0.57 3.84 -1.42
N ILE A 208 0.01 4.56 -0.45
CA ILE A 208 0.76 3.95 0.65
C ILE A 208 -0.13 3.00 1.44
N THR A 209 -1.37 3.41 1.76
CA THR A 209 -2.32 2.56 2.50
C THR A 209 -2.69 1.32 1.69
N VAL A 210 -3.01 1.46 0.39
CA VAL A 210 -3.32 0.32 -0.48
C VAL A 210 -2.16 -0.68 -0.50
N VAL A 211 -0.93 -0.22 -0.79
CA VAL A 211 0.24 -1.10 -0.87
C VAL A 211 0.52 -1.76 0.49
N SER A 212 0.42 -1.03 1.59
CA SER A 212 0.64 -1.55 2.94
C SER A 212 -0.38 -2.63 3.31
N GLN A 213 -1.67 -2.37 3.07
CA GLN A 213 -2.73 -3.32 3.41
C GLN A 213 -2.75 -4.52 2.47
N TRP A 214 -2.45 -4.34 1.19
CA TRP A 214 -2.33 -5.42 0.21
C TRP A 214 -1.24 -6.42 0.60
N ASN A 215 -0.12 -5.94 1.12
CA ASN A 215 1.01 -6.77 1.56
C ASN A 215 0.90 -7.22 3.03
N SER A 216 -0.16 -6.88 3.75
CA SER A 216 -0.33 -7.24 5.16
C SER A 216 -0.40 -8.76 5.32
N PHE A 217 0.44 -9.31 6.20
CA PHE A 217 0.55 -10.75 6.41
C PHE A 217 0.43 -11.14 7.88
N MET A 218 1.26 -10.56 8.74
CA MET A 218 1.44 -11.02 10.11
C MET A 218 0.15 -10.93 10.93
N TRP A 219 -0.50 -9.76 10.94
CA TRP A 219 -1.72 -9.56 11.70
C TRP A 219 -2.90 -10.42 11.19
N PRO A 220 -3.23 -10.42 9.89
CA PRO A 220 -4.27 -11.31 9.36
C PRO A 220 -4.00 -12.79 9.65
N ARG A 221 -2.75 -13.23 9.59
CA ARG A 221 -2.39 -14.62 9.89
C ARG A 221 -2.66 -15.01 11.34
N ILE A 222 -2.47 -14.08 12.26
CA ILE A 222 -2.66 -14.34 13.70
C ILE A 222 -4.14 -14.27 14.09
N ILE A 223 -4.85 -13.23 13.64
CA ILE A 223 -6.23 -12.98 14.08
C ILE A 223 -7.27 -13.82 13.32
N ALA A 224 -6.97 -14.18 12.06
CA ALA A 224 -7.85 -14.93 11.18
C ALA A 224 -7.13 -16.17 10.61
N ALA A 225 -6.68 -17.05 11.50
CA ALA A 225 -5.90 -18.23 11.14
C ALA A 225 -6.65 -19.21 10.23
N THR A 226 -8.00 -19.27 10.34
CA THR A 226 -8.82 -20.17 9.54
C THR A 226 -9.51 -19.45 8.38
N ARG A 227 -10.46 -18.57 8.64
CA ARG A 227 -11.21 -17.74 7.70
C ARG A 227 -11.72 -16.48 8.43
N PRO A 228 -11.85 -15.31 7.72
CA PRO A 228 -11.48 -15.05 6.33
C PRO A 228 -9.96 -14.93 6.15
N ARG A 229 -9.44 -15.36 5.01
CA ARG A 229 -8.00 -15.25 4.69
C ARG A 229 -7.76 -14.11 3.72
N VAL A 230 -6.73 -13.32 3.98
CA VAL A 230 -6.22 -12.36 2.99
C VAL A 230 -5.27 -13.08 2.02
N LEU A 231 -5.03 -12.46 0.88
CA LEU A 231 -4.28 -13.01 -0.24
C LEU A 231 -2.88 -13.51 0.16
N THR A 232 -2.14 -12.73 0.95
CA THR A 232 -0.81 -13.08 1.44
C THR A 232 -0.82 -14.33 2.32
N VAL A 233 -1.82 -14.46 3.20
CA VAL A 233 -2.00 -15.64 4.08
C VAL A 233 -2.44 -16.85 3.26
N ALA A 234 -3.31 -16.67 2.27
CA ALA A 234 -3.72 -17.75 1.36
C ALA A 234 -2.54 -18.25 0.52
N THR A 235 -1.70 -17.35 -0.01
CA THR A 235 -0.49 -17.72 -0.77
C THR A 235 0.48 -18.55 0.08
N ALA A 236 0.72 -18.14 1.34
CA ALA A 236 1.55 -18.90 2.27
C ALA A 236 0.96 -20.30 2.61
N ALA A 237 -0.36 -20.39 2.68
CA ALA A 237 -1.03 -21.67 2.93
C ALA A 237 -0.91 -22.67 1.77
N LEU A 238 -0.82 -22.17 0.51
CA LEU A 238 -0.60 -23.04 -0.66
C LEU A 238 0.71 -23.79 -0.58
N GLN A 239 1.77 -23.16 -0.07
CA GLN A 239 3.09 -23.80 0.06
C GLN A 239 3.04 -25.05 0.96
N SER A 240 2.29 -25.00 2.06
CA SER A 240 2.16 -26.14 2.98
C SER A 240 1.16 -27.19 2.48
N GLN A 241 0.12 -26.80 1.76
CA GLN A 241 -0.96 -27.69 1.34
C GLN A 241 -0.59 -28.55 0.14
N TYR A 242 0.21 -28.05 -0.80
CA TYR A 242 0.53 -28.71 -2.06
C TYR A 242 1.96 -29.28 -2.09
N ASN A 243 2.50 -29.71 -0.93
CA ASN A 243 3.82 -30.34 -0.80
C ASN A 243 4.92 -29.57 -1.53
N ALA A 244 4.95 -28.23 -1.32
CA ALA A 244 5.91 -27.32 -1.94
C ALA A 244 5.86 -27.32 -3.50
N ASN A 245 4.72 -27.63 -4.12
CA ASN A 245 4.59 -27.46 -5.56
C ASN A 245 4.57 -25.96 -5.89
N TRP A 246 5.69 -25.48 -6.36
CA TRP A 246 5.95 -24.06 -6.58
C TRP A 246 5.08 -23.46 -7.70
N THR A 247 4.54 -24.29 -8.63
CA THR A 247 3.68 -23.76 -9.71
C THR A 247 2.41 -23.12 -9.16
N TYR A 248 1.82 -23.67 -8.09
CA TYR A 248 0.66 -23.08 -7.41
C TYR A 248 1.00 -21.78 -6.70
N VAL A 249 2.16 -21.73 -6.03
CA VAL A 249 2.62 -20.51 -5.34
C VAL A 249 2.91 -19.41 -6.36
N MET A 250 3.54 -19.74 -7.49
CA MET A 250 3.84 -18.79 -8.56
C MET A 250 2.57 -18.31 -9.27
N ALA A 251 1.58 -19.17 -9.49
CA ALA A 251 0.28 -18.77 -9.99
C ALA A 251 -0.45 -17.79 -9.05
N ALA A 252 -0.45 -18.10 -7.75
CA ALA A 252 -1.00 -17.22 -6.71
C ALA A 252 -0.28 -15.86 -6.67
N THR A 253 1.05 -15.87 -6.70
CA THR A 253 1.87 -14.65 -6.73
C THR A 253 1.60 -13.82 -7.98
N THR A 254 1.46 -14.46 -9.13
CA THR A 254 1.12 -13.78 -10.39
C THR A 254 -0.24 -13.08 -10.30
N ILE A 255 -1.28 -13.76 -9.77
CA ILE A 255 -2.59 -13.13 -9.53
C ILE A 255 -2.45 -11.95 -8.55
N ALA A 256 -1.66 -12.12 -7.47
CA ALA A 256 -1.46 -11.06 -6.47
C ALA A 256 -0.75 -9.82 -7.03
N LEU A 257 0.11 -9.98 -8.03
CA LEU A 257 0.84 -8.87 -8.66
C LEU A 257 -0.04 -8.03 -9.60
N VAL A 258 -1.03 -8.63 -10.26
CA VAL A 258 -1.85 -7.94 -11.27
C VAL A 258 -2.50 -6.66 -10.73
N PRO A 259 -3.19 -6.63 -9.58
CA PRO A 259 -3.78 -5.42 -9.05
C PRO A 259 -2.75 -4.36 -8.66
N LEU A 260 -1.58 -4.76 -8.13
CA LEU A 260 -0.50 -3.83 -7.79
C LEU A 260 0.11 -3.18 -9.03
N ILE A 261 0.31 -3.95 -10.11
CA ILE A 261 0.81 -3.43 -11.38
C ILE A 261 -0.23 -2.47 -11.99
N ALA A 262 -1.51 -2.84 -11.99
CA ALA A 262 -2.58 -1.97 -12.46
C ALA A 262 -2.64 -0.65 -11.66
N LEU A 263 -2.55 -0.73 -10.35
CA LEU A 263 -2.50 0.43 -9.47
C LEU A 263 -1.28 1.31 -9.77
N PHE A 264 -0.09 0.71 -9.96
CA PHE A 264 1.10 1.46 -10.32
C PHE A 264 0.93 2.21 -11.65
N ILE A 265 0.39 1.55 -12.69
CA ILE A 265 0.15 2.16 -14.00
C ILE A 265 -0.81 3.37 -13.88
N VAL A 266 -1.85 3.26 -13.05
CA VAL A 266 -2.82 4.35 -12.83
C VAL A 266 -2.18 5.52 -12.05
N PHE A 267 -1.40 5.22 -11.01
CA PHE A 267 -0.89 6.25 -10.09
C PHE A 267 0.55 6.69 -10.36
N GLN A 268 1.27 6.13 -11.36
CA GLN A 268 2.69 6.41 -11.62
C GLN A 268 3.00 7.91 -11.75
N ARG A 269 2.12 8.70 -12.35
CA ARG A 269 2.32 10.16 -12.50
C ARG A 269 2.38 10.86 -11.14
N HIS A 270 1.47 10.54 -10.23
CA HIS A 270 1.43 11.13 -8.89
C HIS A 270 2.63 10.71 -8.04
N ILE A 271 3.13 9.48 -8.23
CA ILE A 271 4.34 8.98 -7.56
C ILE A 271 5.56 9.77 -8.01
N VAL A 272 5.74 9.94 -9.31
CA VAL A 272 6.90 10.65 -9.89
C VAL A 272 6.87 12.13 -9.50
N GLU A 273 5.72 12.79 -9.55
CA GLU A 273 5.56 14.19 -9.15
C GLU A 273 5.90 14.41 -7.67
N SER A 274 5.47 13.51 -6.77
CA SER A 274 5.77 13.62 -5.34
C SER A 274 7.26 13.47 -5.03
N ILE A 275 7.97 12.60 -5.76
CA ILE A 275 9.42 12.41 -5.62
C ILE A 275 10.19 13.63 -6.18
N ALA A 276 9.74 14.18 -7.31
CA ALA A 276 10.35 15.34 -7.93
C ALA A 276 10.28 16.59 -7.04
N LEU A 277 9.17 16.80 -6.33
CA LEU A 277 9.01 17.90 -5.38
C LEU A 277 9.91 17.78 -4.13
N THR A 278 10.28 16.57 -3.73
CA THR A 278 11.19 16.32 -2.60
C THR A 278 12.67 16.44 -3.00
N GLY A 279 12.99 16.30 -4.27
CA GLY A 279 14.37 16.33 -4.81
C GLY A 279 14.88 17.71 -5.21
N ILE A 280 14.06 18.75 -5.19
CA ILE A 280 14.44 20.14 -5.48
C ILE A 280 14.61 20.88 -4.15
N LYS A 281 15.72 20.67 -3.51
CA LYS A 281 16.27 21.53 -2.45
C LYS A 281 17.68 21.95 -2.83
#